data_736c18f1591f6cb1808cb7aa738ec66d
#
_entry.id   736c18f1591f6cb1808cb7aa738ec66d
#
_cell.length_a   1.000
_cell.length_b   1.000
_cell.length_c   1.000
_cell.angle_alpha   90.00
_cell.angle_beta   90.00
_cell.angle_gamma   90.00
#
_symmetry.space_group_name_H-M   'P 1'
#
loop_
_entity.id
_entity.type
_entity.pdbx_description
1 polymer ?
#
loop_
_entity_poly.entity_id
_entity_poly.type
_entity_poly.pdbx_seq_one_letter_code
_entity_poly.pdbx_strand_id
1 'polypeptide(L)'
;YSLNGFRQGQIESHFQLSANTKTYLAILSTVRFNAFLSHCDSADVIEQLETNNALQIDPSLHAQFRQKFQYFLDHQPSTSQQRRQTTNHLYSSFLNAICDKKENKYLAYNPSPRQKLVREFVAWGFKNAEQDYNLDQISEFLFASRRTLIQGTKESFGMGPMEIMKRVRLE
;
A
#
# COMPACT_ATOMS: atom_id res chain seq x y z
N TYR A 1 2.44 2.06 -14.19
CA TYR A 1 3.28 1.82 -13.00
C TYR A 1 2.83 2.77 -11.90
N SER A 2 2.78 2.28 -10.65
CA SER A 2 2.32 3.10 -9.53
C SER A 2 3.19 2.89 -8.30
N LEU A 3 3.32 3.95 -7.51
CA LEU A 3 3.79 3.92 -6.14
C LEU A 3 2.56 3.98 -5.23
N ASN A 4 2.55 3.21 -4.16
CA ASN A 4 1.44 3.13 -3.20
C ASN A 4 1.98 3.09 -1.77
N GLY A 5 1.09 3.31 -0.80
CA GLY A 5 1.43 3.09 0.61
C GLY A 5 1.85 4.35 1.34
N PHE A 6 1.34 5.51 0.94
CA PHE A 6 1.67 6.79 1.55
C PHE A 6 0.82 7.16 2.77
N ARG A 7 -0.30 6.47 2.98
CA ARG A 7 -1.21 6.76 4.09
C ARG A 7 -0.56 6.46 5.44
N GLN A 8 -0.62 7.42 6.31
CA GLN A 8 -0.19 7.27 7.70
C GLN A 8 -1.22 6.45 8.50
N GLY A 9 -0.74 5.64 9.45
CA GLY A 9 -1.60 4.96 10.41
C GLY A 9 -2.31 3.70 9.90
N GLN A 10 -2.09 3.26 8.68
CA GLN A 10 -2.54 1.95 8.21
C GLN A 10 -1.36 0.98 8.14
N ILE A 11 -1.31 0.06 9.08
CA ILE A 11 -0.24 -0.96 9.17
C ILE A 11 -0.49 -2.10 8.18
N GLU A 12 -1.73 -2.28 7.74
CA GLU A 12 -2.13 -3.39 6.89
C GLU A 12 -2.35 -2.95 5.45
N SER A 13 -1.63 -3.60 4.56
CA SER A 13 -1.78 -3.42 3.12
C SER A 13 -1.94 -4.77 2.46
N HIS A 14 -3.06 -4.98 1.79
CA HIS A 14 -3.30 -6.16 0.99
C HIS A 14 -3.00 -5.87 -0.48
N PHE A 15 -2.06 -6.63 -1.03
CA PHE A 15 -1.71 -6.52 -2.44
C PHE A 15 -2.17 -7.79 -3.17
N GLN A 16 -3.01 -7.60 -4.18
CA GLN A 16 -3.28 -8.65 -5.15
C GLN A 16 -2.37 -8.45 -6.35
N LEU A 17 -1.43 -9.37 -6.53
CA LEU A 17 -0.47 -9.32 -7.61
C LEU A 17 -0.82 -10.38 -8.65
N SER A 18 -0.72 -10.01 -9.92
CA SER A 18 -0.83 -10.98 -11.01
C SER A 18 0.40 -11.90 -11.06
N ALA A 19 0.26 -13.04 -11.69
CA ALA A 19 1.39 -13.95 -11.91
C ALA A 19 2.56 -13.22 -12.57
N ASN A 20 3.77 -13.52 -12.14
CA ASN A 20 5.02 -12.92 -12.63
C ASN A 20 5.20 -11.41 -12.34
N THR A 21 4.43 -10.83 -11.43
CA THR A 21 4.65 -9.47 -10.94
C THR A 21 5.89 -9.41 -10.04
N LYS A 22 6.77 -8.45 -10.30
CA LYS A 22 7.87 -8.10 -9.39
C LYS A 22 7.49 -6.85 -8.63
N THR A 23 7.50 -6.93 -7.30
CA THR A 23 7.21 -5.80 -6.41
C THR A 23 8.45 -5.49 -5.59
N TYR A 24 8.78 -4.22 -5.50
CA TYR A 24 9.82 -3.71 -4.61
C TYR A 24 9.11 -2.99 -3.45
N LEU A 25 9.46 -3.36 -2.22
CA LEU A 25 8.91 -2.75 -1.02
C LEU A 25 10.02 -1.96 -0.32
N ALA A 26 9.78 -0.69 -0.08
CA ALA A 26 10.63 0.16 0.73
C ALA A 26 9.86 0.64 1.97
N ILE A 27 10.40 0.37 3.15
CA ILE A 27 9.84 0.84 4.40
C ILE A 27 10.55 2.13 4.79
N LEU A 28 9.78 3.20 4.92
CA LEU A 28 10.27 4.54 5.21
C LEU A 28 9.77 4.96 6.59
N SER A 29 10.67 5.51 7.42
CA SER A 29 10.26 6.16 8.66
C SER A 29 9.41 7.40 8.35
N THR A 30 8.22 7.49 8.92
CA THR A 30 7.30 8.63 8.76
C THR A 30 7.99 9.96 9.12
N VAL A 31 8.79 9.98 10.17
CA VAL A 31 9.54 11.18 10.59
C VAL A 31 10.51 11.64 9.50
N ARG A 32 11.26 10.72 8.91
CA ARG A 32 12.17 11.03 7.81
C ARG A 32 11.43 11.43 6.53
N PHE A 33 10.33 10.75 6.23
CA PHE A 33 9.50 11.07 5.07
C PHE A 33 8.92 12.47 5.19
N ASN A 34 8.34 12.83 6.33
CA ASN A 34 7.80 14.18 6.57
C ASN A 34 8.89 15.26 6.57
N ALA A 35 10.04 15.01 7.21
CA ALA A 35 11.17 15.93 7.17
C ALA A 35 11.68 16.15 5.74
N PHE A 36 11.55 15.19 4.88
CA PHE A 36 11.94 15.26 3.49
C PHE A 36 10.89 16.03 2.66
N LEU A 37 9.62 15.73 2.87
CA LEU A 37 8.52 16.44 2.20
C LEU A 37 8.49 17.94 2.56
N SER A 38 8.92 18.31 3.76
CA SER A 38 9.03 19.73 4.16
C SER A 38 10.09 20.52 3.38
N HIS A 39 11.03 19.84 2.73
CA HIS A 39 12.00 20.45 1.83
C HIS A 39 11.54 20.50 0.36
N CYS A 40 10.45 19.80 0.06
CA CYS A 40 9.78 19.94 -1.23
C CYS A 40 8.77 21.07 -1.09
N ASP A 41 8.84 22.10 -1.93
CA ASP A 41 7.88 23.22 -2.02
C ASP A 41 6.45 22.75 -2.42
N SER A 42 5.90 21.77 -1.71
CA SER A 42 4.75 21.00 -2.17
C SER A 42 3.83 20.58 -1.05
N ALA A 43 3.24 21.53 -0.34
CA ALA A 43 2.12 21.25 0.57
C ALA A 43 1.01 20.44 -0.15
N ASP A 44 0.77 20.74 -1.42
CA ASP A 44 -0.19 20.04 -2.28
C ASP A 44 0.14 18.55 -2.47
N VAL A 45 1.42 18.18 -2.50
CA VAL A 45 1.84 16.78 -2.69
C VAL A 45 1.52 15.95 -1.46
N ILE A 46 1.72 16.51 -0.27
CA ILE A 46 1.42 15.82 0.99
C ILE A 46 -0.08 15.53 1.08
N GLU A 47 -0.90 16.55 0.88
CA GLU A 47 -2.35 16.42 0.91
C GLU A 47 -2.86 15.40 -0.12
N GLN A 48 -2.30 15.42 -1.33
CA GLN A 48 -2.68 14.49 -2.38
C GLN A 48 -2.23 13.06 -2.09
N LEU A 49 -1.05 12.84 -1.51
CA LEU A 49 -0.59 11.52 -1.12
C LEU A 49 -1.44 10.93 0.02
N GLU A 50 -1.82 11.76 0.99
CA GLU A 50 -2.73 11.36 2.07
C GLU A 50 -4.12 10.99 1.54
N THR A 51 -4.60 11.71 0.54
CA THR A 51 -5.94 11.50 -0.04
C THR A 51 -5.96 10.32 -0.99
N ASN A 52 -5.00 10.22 -1.89
CA ASN A 52 -5.06 9.28 -3.02
C ASN A 52 -4.31 7.98 -2.80
N ASN A 53 -3.36 7.93 -1.87
CA ASN A 53 -2.55 6.75 -1.54
C ASN A 53 -1.88 6.02 -2.73
N ALA A 54 -1.97 6.58 -3.92
CA ALA A 54 -1.41 6.02 -5.13
C ALA A 54 -0.95 7.12 -6.10
N LEU A 55 0.26 6.98 -6.59
CA LEU A 55 0.88 7.88 -7.54
C LEU A 55 1.25 7.11 -8.79
N GLN A 56 0.73 7.49 -9.93
CA GLN A 56 1.18 6.96 -11.21
C GLN A 56 2.45 7.71 -11.63
N ILE A 57 3.52 6.98 -11.85
CA ILE A 57 4.81 7.54 -12.27
C ILE A 57 5.08 7.23 -13.74
N ASP A 58 5.86 8.09 -14.35
CA ASP A 58 6.33 7.89 -15.72
C ASP A 58 7.06 6.55 -15.88
N PRO A 59 6.86 5.84 -17.01
CA PRO A 59 7.54 4.58 -17.28
C PRO A 59 9.07 4.64 -17.24
N SER A 60 9.66 5.76 -17.67
CA SER A 60 11.12 5.96 -17.66
C SER A 60 11.63 6.08 -16.22
N LEU A 61 10.92 6.84 -15.40
CA LEU A 61 11.21 7.01 -13.98
C LEU A 61 11.07 5.68 -13.22
N HIS A 62 10.03 4.91 -13.52
CA HIS A 62 9.85 3.56 -12.98
C HIS A 62 11.04 2.64 -13.35
N ALA A 63 11.50 2.69 -14.61
CA ALA A 63 12.65 1.92 -15.04
C ALA A 63 13.93 2.29 -14.29
N GLN A 64 14.17 3.60 -14.07
CA GLN A 64 15.30 4.09 -13.28
C GLN A 64 15.22 3.60 -11.82
N PHE A 65 14.02 3.66 -11.20
CA PHE A 65 13.81 3.12 -9.87
C PHE A 65 14.14 1.65 -9.79
N ARG A 66 13.58 0.87 -10.69
CA ARG A 66 13.82 -0.58 -10.74
C ARG A 66 15.31 -0.89 -10.86
N GLN A 67 16.02 -0.17 -11.71
CA GLN A 67 17.47 -0.36 -11.89
C GLN A 67 18.24 -0.01 -10.61
N LYS A 68 17.91 1.09 -9.93
CA LYS A 68 18.55 1.51 -8.68
C LYS A 68 18.27 0.52 -7.54
N PHE A 69 17.03 0.05 -7.40
CA PHE A 69 16.68 -0.96 -6.41
C PHE A 69 17.41 -2.29 -6.67
N GLN A 70 17.43 -2.73 -7.93
CA GLN A 70 18.14 -3.96 -8.30
C GLN A 70 19.63 -3.84 -8.01
N TYR A 71 20.25 -2.73 -8.39
CA TYR A 71 21.64 -2.46 -8.08
C TYR A 71 21.93 -2.51 -6.58
N PHE A 72 21.05 -1.92 -5.76
CA PHE A 72 21.18 -1.95 -4.30
C PHE A 72 21.08 -3.37 -3.72
N LEU A 73 20.16 -4.19 -4.25
CA LEU A 73 20.02 -5.59 -3.83
C LEU A 73 21.23 -6.43 -4.22
N ASP A 74 21.78 -6.19 -5.39
CA ASP A 74 22.92 -6.96 -5.92
C ASP A 74 24.25 -6.53 -5.28
N HIS A 75 24.36 -5.26 -4.85
CA HIS A 75 25.58 -4.66 -4.30
C HIS A 75 25.33 -4.19 -2.86
N GLN A 76 25.09 -5.14 -1.95
CA GLN A 76 24.86 -4.80 -0.55
C GLN A 76 26.08 -4.09 0.05
N PRO A 77 25.89 -2.87 0.59
CA PRO A 77 26.97 -2.11 1.16
C PRO A 77 27.55 -2.81 2.39
N SER A 78 28.85 -2.99 2.41
CA SER A 78 29.56 -3.71 3.46
C SER A 78 29.77 -2.88 4.73
N THR A 79 29.84 -1.56 4.61
CA THR A 79 30.06 -0.65 5.75
C THR A 79 28.80 0.14 6.11
N SER A 80 28.69 0.54 7.39
CA SER A 80 27.59 1.38 7.87
C SER A 80 27.52 2.73 7.14
N GLN A 81 28.66 3.30 6.77
CA GLN A 81 28.72 4.54 6.02
C GLN A 81 28.17 4.37 4.59
N GLN A 82 28.55 3.32 3.89
CA GLN A 82 28.03 3.00 2.56
C GLN A 82 26.52 2.74 2.61
N ARG A 83 26.04 1.99 3.61
CA ARG A 83 24.60 1.77 3.80
C ARG A 83 23.83 3.09 3.94
N ARG A 84 24.34 4.00 4.78
CA ARG A 84 23.74 5.31 4.99
C ARG A 84 23.70 6.14 3.71
N GLN A 85 24.81 6.18 2.96
CA GLN A 85 24.89 6.91 1.69
C GLN A 85 23.92 6.35 0.66
N THR A 86 23.89 5.02 0.48
CA THR A 86 23.00 4.36 -0.47
C THR A 86 21.53 4.56 -0.09
N THR A 87 21.21 4.44 1.19
CA THR A 87 19.85 4.71 1.69
C THR A 87 19.45 6.14 1.41
N ASN A 88 20.29 7.12 1.70
CA ASN A 88 19.99 8.53 1.42
C ASN A 88 19.81 8.77 -0.09
N HIS A 89 20.60 8.14 -0.93
CA HIS A 89 20.47 8.27 -2.38
C HIS A 89 19.15 7.68 -2.91
N LEU A 90 18.73 6.51 -2.39
CA LEU A 90 17.43 5.92 -2.71
C LEU A 90 16.29 6.83 -2.25
N TYR A 91 16.38 7.37 -1.03
CA TYR A 91 15.41 8.33 -0.51
C TYR A 91 15.28 9.56 -1.42
N SER A 92 16.41 10.21 -1.74
CA SER A 92 16.41 11.39 -2.60
C SER A 92 15.80 11.09 -3.97
N SER A 93 16.14 9.94 -4.56
CA SER A 93 15.58 9.54 -5.84
C SER A 93 14.06 9.32 -5.77
N PHE A 94 13.59 8.69 -4.70
CA PHE A 94 12.18 8.44 -4.46
C PHE A 94 11.39 9.74 -4.31
N LEU A 95 11.92 10.68 -3.58
CA LEU A 95 11.27 11.96 -3.35
C LEU A 95 11.27 12.87 -4.56
N ASN A 96 12.36 12.91 -5.29
CA ASN A 96 12.39 13.63 -6.55
C ASN A 96 11.29 13.10 -7.49
N ALA A 97 11.07 11.79 -7.48
CA ALA A 97 10.00 11.19 -8.26
C ALA A 97 8.60 11.60 -7.79
N ILE A 98 8.39 11.68 -6.48
CA ILE A 98 7.09 12.10 -5.91
C ILE A 98 6.87 13.60 -6.16
N CYS A 99 7.92 14.42 -6.05
CA CYS A 99 7.83 15.88 -6.20
C CYS A 99 7.81 16.34 -7.67
N ASP A 100 8.02 15.46 -8.64
CA ASP A 100 7.94 15.80 -10.06
C ASP A 100 6.49 16.01 -10.51
N LYS A 101 6.02 17.26 -10.40
CA LYS A 101 4.65 17.66 -10.72
C LYS A 101 4.30 17.53 -12.21
N LYS A 102 5.28 17.48 -13.10
CA LYS A 102 5.04 17.52 -14.55
C LYS A 102 4.60 16.18 -15.11
N GLU A 103 5.09 15.10 -14.54
CA GLU A 103 4.92 13.74 -15.07
C GLU A 103 3.98 12.88 -14.22
N ASN A 104 3.69 13.31 -12.99
CA ASN A 104 2.95 12.51 -12.03
C ASN A 104 1.44 12.74 -12.10
N LYS A 105 0.69 11.65 -12.19
CA LYS A 105 -0.77 11.65 -12.07
C LYS A 105 -1.16 10.98 -10.77
N TYR A 106 -1.85 11.72 -9.93
CA TYR A 106 -2.45 11.14 -8.73
C TYR A 106 -3.68 10.31 -9.13
N LEU A 107 -3.65 9.04 -8.76
CA LEU A 107 -4.78 8.16 -9.00
C LEU A 107 -5.76 8.35 -7.85
N ALA A 108 -6.88 8.99 -8.12
CA ALA A 108 -7.95 9.09 -7.14
C ALA A 108 -8.39 7.68 -6.71
N TYR A 109 -8.22 7.37 -5.43
CA TYR A 109 -8.71 6.14 -4.86
C TYR A 109 -10.22 6.26 -4.66
N ASN A 110 -10.98 5.78 -5.62
CA ASN A 110 -12.43 5.74 -5.55
C ASN A 110 -12.92 4.28 -5.50
N PRO A 111 -12.87 3.64 -4.32
CA PRO A 111 -13.27 2.26 -4.18
C PRO A 111 -14.77 2.11 -4.43
N SER A 112 -15.14 1.06 -5.16
CA SER A 112 -16.55 0.70 -5.29
C SER A 112 -17.18 0.42 -3.91
N PRO A 113 -18.51 0.53 -3.77
CA PRO A 113 -19.18 0.21 -2.51
C PRO A 113 -18.81 -1.19 -1.99
N ARG A 114 -18.62 -2.14 -2.89
CA ARG A 114 -18.23 -3.52 -2.55
C ARG A 114 -16.79 -3.60 -2.04
N GLN A 115 -15.86 -2.84 -2.61
CA GLN A 115 -14.49 -2.77 -2.11
C GLN A 115 -14.42 -2.09 -0.73
N LYS A 116 -15.26 -1.07 -0.49
CA LYS A 116 -15.40 -0.45 0.84
C LYS A 116 -15.87 -1.48 1.86
N LEU A 117 -16.93 -2.21 1.55
CA LEU A 117 -17.44 -3.28 2.41
C LEU A 117 -16.37 -4.32 2.74
N VAL A 118 -15.61 -4.77 1.75
CA VAL A 118 -14.54 -5.75 1.98
C VAL A 118 -13.45 -5.21 2.91
N ARG A 119 -13.10 -3.95 2.80
CA ARG A 119 -12.15 -3.30 3.72
C ARG A 119 -12.69 -3.22 5.13
N GLU A 120 -13.95 -2.84 5.29
CA GLU A 120 -14.63 -2.82 6.59
C GLU A 120 -14.67 -4.21 7.20
N PHE A 121 -14.97 -5.23 6.39
CA PHE A 121 -14.94 -6.63 6.81
C PHE A 121 -13.55 -7.08 7.32
N VAL A 122 -12.50 -6.78 6.58
CA VAL A 122 -11.13 -7.13 7.00
C VAL A 122 -10.75 -6.41 8.28
N ALA A 123 -10.97 -5.09 8.36
CA ALA A 123 -10.70 -4.31 9.56
C ALA A 123 -11.50 -4.79 10.78
N TRP A 124 -12.77 -5.18 10.56
CA TRP A 124 -13.61 -5.77 11.59
C TRP A 124 -13.06 -7.14 12.02
N GLY A 125 -12.60 -7.97 11.07
CA GLY A 125 -12.03 -9.29 11.33
C GLY A 125 -10.83 -9.24 12.26
N PHE A 126 -9.89 -8.34 12.02
CA PHE A 126 -8.73 -8.16 12.91
C PHE A 126 -9.13 -7.72 14.32
N LYS A 127 -10.13 -6.86 14.46
CA LYS A 127 -10.63 -6.42 15.77
C LYS A 127 -11.35 -7.52 16.55
N ASN A 128 -11.88 -8.51 15.85
CA ASN A 128 -12.73 -9.55 16.41
C ASN A 128 -12.17 -10.97 16.19
N ALA A 129 -10.87 -11.09 15.98
CA ALA A 129 -10.21 -12.36 15.63
C ALA A 129 -10.41 -13.45 16.67
N GLU A 130 -10.52 -13.09 17.95
CA GLU A 130 -10.67 -14.04 19.07
C GLU A 130 -12.08 -14.66 19.18
N GLN A 131 -13.07 -14.12 18.48
CA GLN A 131 -14.45 -14.55 18.60
C GLN A 131 -14.89 -15.38 17.40
N ASP A 132 -15.71 -16.39 17.66
CA ASP A 132 -16.30 -17.20 16.61
C ASP A 132 -17.59 -16.55 16.07
N TYR A 133 -17.51 -16.06 14.87
CA TYR A 133 -18.65 -15.53 14.14
C TYR A 133 -18.97 -16.39 12.92
N ASN A 134 -20.25 -16.61 12.69
CA ASN A 134 -20.73 -17.17 11.44
C ASN A 134 -20.95 -16.07 10.40
N LEU A 135 -21.15 -16.46 9.14
CA LEU A 135 -21.32 -15.53 8.04
C LEU A 135 -22.55 -14.62 8.20
N ASP A 136 -23.59 -15.10 8.88
CA ASP A 136 -24.82 -14.32 9.11
C ASP A 136 -24.57 -13.17 10.05
N GLN A 137 -23.95 -13.47 11.17
CA GLN A 137 -23.60 -12.46 12.17
C GLN A 137 -22.66 -11.40 11.57
N ILE A 138 -21.68 -11.82 10.79
CA ILE A 138 -20.77 -10.88 10.10
C ILE A 138 -21.54 -9.99 9.12
N SER A 139 -22.43 -10.59 8.33
CA SER A 139 -23.22 -9.87 7.34
C SER A 139 -24.18 -8.87 7.99
N GLU A 140 -24.81 -9.26 9.09
CA GLU A 140 -25.69 -8.40 9.88
C GLU A 140 -24.92 -7.23 10.49
N PHE A 141 -23.76 -7.51 11.09
CA PHE A 141 -22.90 -6.49 11.69
C PHE A 141 -22.42 -5.45 10.66
N LEU A 142 -22.10 -5.89 9.45
CA LEU A 142 -21.65 -5.03 8.36
C LEU A 142 -22.79 -4.43 7.53
N PHE A 143 -24.05 -4.65 7.93
CA PHE A 143 -25.23 -4.19 7.19
C PHE A 143 -25.21 -4.60 5.71
N ALA A 144 -24.72 -5.79 5.41
CA ALA A 144 -24.52 -6.28 4.06
C ALA A 144 -25.16 -7.65 3.83
N SER A 145 -25.59 -7.95 2.60
CA SER A 145 -26.04 -9.28 2.27
C SER A 145 -24.86 -10.27 2.21
N ARG A 146 -25.09 -11.51 2.62
CA ARG A 146 -24.10 -12.60 2.47
C ARG A 146 -23.54 -12.67 1.05
N ARG A 147 -24.42 -12.55 0.05
CA ARG A 147 -24.04 -12.60 -1.36
C ARG A 147 -23.05 -11.48 -1.71
N THR A 148 -23.32 -10.24 -1.26
CA THR A 148 -22.45 -9.10 -1.51
C THR A 148 -21.08 -9.29 -0.86
N LEU A 149 -21.07 -9.79 0.37
CA LEU A 149 -19.83 -10.03 1.10
C LEU A 149 -19.00 -11.16 0.46
N ILE A 150 -19.63 -12.29 0.12
CA ILE A 150 -18.96 -13.42 -0.56
C ILE A 150 -18.39 -12.97 -1.91
N GLN A 151 -19.20 -12.25 -2.69
CA GLN A 151 -18.75 -11.79 -4.00
C GLN A 151 -17.61 -10.79 -3.88
N GLY A 152 -17.73 -9.82 -2.97
CA GLY A 152 -16.69 -8.81 -2.74
C GLY A 152 -15.36 -9.41 -2.30
N THR A 153 -15.39 -10.36 -1.37
CA THR A 153 -14.18 -11.03 -0.90
C THR A 153 -13.55 -11.92 -1.97
N LYS A 154 -14.35 -12.62 -2.77
CA LYS A 154 -13.84 -13.39 -3.91
C LYS A 154 -13.21 -12.49 -4.99
N GLU A 155 -13.82 -11.36 -5.29
CA GLU A 155 -13.28 -10.38 -6.25
C GLU A 155 -11.97 -9.76 -5.75
N SER A 156 -11.88 -9.47 -4.45
CA SER A 156 -10.73 -8.77 -3.86
C SER A 156 -9.56 -9.70 -3.50
N PHE A 157 -9.87 -10.92 -3.03
CA PHE A 157 -8.87 -11.84 -2.46
C PHE A 157 -8.87 -13.23 -3.09
N GLY A 158 -9.80 -13.53 -3.98
CA GLY A 158 -9.95 -14.86 -4.56
C GLY A 158 -10.52 -15.92 -3.60
N MET A 159 -10.92 -15.54 -2.38
CA MET A 159 -11.37 -16.45 -1.33
C MET A 159 -12.63 -15.95 -0.63
N GLY A 160 -13.32 -16.86 0.05
CA GLY A 160 -14.55 -16.52 0.78
C GLY A 160 -14.28 -15.82 2.13
N PRO A 161 -15.32 -15.18 2.72
CA PRO A 161 -15.17 -14.45 3.98
C PRO A 161 -14.67 -15.31 5.12
N MET A 162 -15.19 -16.53 5.27
CA MET A 162 -14.80 -17.42 6.36
C MET A 162 -13.36 -17.93 6.23
N GLU A 163 -12.86 -18.05 4.99
CA GLU A 163 -11.46 -18.40 4.76
C GLU A 163 -10.54 -17.24 5.15
N ILE A 164 -10.94 -15.99 4.86
CA ILE A 164 -10.22 -14.80 5.30
C ILE A 164 -10.19 -14.75 6.83
N MET A 165 -11.32 -14.94 7.50
CA MET A 165 -11.40 -14.96 8.97
C MET A 165 -10.49 -16.03 9.58
N LYS A 166 -10.44 -17.22 8.97
CA LYS A 166 -9.53 -18.26 9.42
C LYS A 166 -8.07 -17.82 9.36
N ARG A 167 -7.66 -17.11 8.31
CA ARG A 167 -6.29 -16.60 8.18
C ARG A 167 -5.98 -15.49 9.18
N VAL A 168 -6.90 -14.56 9.37
CA VAL A 168 -6.76 -13.47 10.37
C VAL A 168 -6.57 -14.03 11.79
N ARG A 169 -7.17 -15.17 12.13
CA ARG A 169 -7.01 -15.82 13.45
C ARG A 169 -5.69 -16.55 13.63
N LEU A 170 -4.99 -16.85 12.56
CA LEU A 170 -3.72 -17.58 12.60
C LEU A 170 -2.50 -16.65 12.72
N GLU A 171 -2.72 -15.35 12.58
CA GLU A 171 -1.71 -14.31 12.80
C GLU A 171 -1.72 -13.84 14.26
#